data_dbd380ade8d5c80a46dcae0c1105cee6
#
_entry.id   dbd380ade8d5c80a46dcae0c1105cee6
#
_cell.length_a   1.000
_cell.length_b   1.000
_cell.length_c   1.000
_cell.angle_alpha   90.00
_cell.angle_beta   90.00
_cell.angle_gamma   90.00
#
_symmetry.space_group_name_H-M   'P 1'
#
loop_
_entity.id
_entity.type
_entity.pdbx_description
1 polymer ?
#
loop_
_entity_poly.entity_id
_entity_poly.type
_entity_poly.pdbx_seq_one_letter_code
_entity_poly.pdbx_strand_id
1 'polypeptide(L)'
;MRLLKLVHLDPKNTNLKKREAIYWSAQIFGWSTYVLLAAIRGYLLDALNLGLLKFLITTFVLGILLSHIYRSFIIWQKWDAKPLPSLIIGVLFSNIIIGFVFTLLQAGISDIFFLENKKLLVPPYEDVFFLAINWIVIFILWSAVYFAVKFL
;
A
#
# COMPACT_ATOMS: atom_id res chain seq x y z
N MET A 1 -8.31 -35.98 37.01
CA MET A 1 -9.24 -36.00 35.87
C MET A 1 -9.33 -34.57 35.34
N ARG A 2 -8.48 -34.20 34.35
CA ARG A 2 -8.41 -32.84 33.78
C ARG A 2 -9.49 -32.74 32.72
N LEU A 3 -10.53 -32.00 33.00
CA LEU A 3 -11.54 -31.61 32.02
C LEU A 3 -10.83 -30.76 30.94
N LEU A 4 -10.68 -31.33 29.75
CA LEU A 4 -10.37 -30.61 28.53
C LEU A 4 -11.44 -29.54 28.33
N LYS A 5 -11.10 -28.27 28.64
CA LYS A 5 -11.86 -27.13 28.18
C LYS A 5 -11.79 -27.14 26.65
N LEU A 6 -12.80 -27.72 26.02
CA LEU A 6 -13.09 -27.50 24.62
C LEU A 6 -13.27 -25.99 24.47
N VAL A 7 -12.23 -25.34 24.00
CA VAL A 7 -12.32 -23.96 23.53
C VAL A 7 -13.35 -23.98 22.41
N HIS A 8 -14.57 -23.61 22.73
CA HIS A 8 -15.61 -23.34 21.74
C HIS A 8 -15.08 -22.17 20.91
N LEU A 9 -14.53 -22.48 19.74
CA LEU A 9 -14.13 -21.48 18.78
C LEU A 9 -15.39 -20.75 18.35
N ASP A 10 -15.61 -19.56 18.90
CA ASP A 10 -16.72 -18.69 18.53
C ASP A 10 -16.68 -18.49 17.01
N PRO A 11 -17.75 -18.85 16.25
CA PRO A 11 -17.78 -18.70 14.80
C PRO A 11 -17.49 -17.28 14.33
N LYS A 12 -17.84 -16.28 15.14
CA LYS A 12 -17.50 -14.87 14.86
C LYS A 12 -15.99 -14.63 14.89
N ASN A 13 -15.27 -15.25 15.80
CA ASN A 13 -13.81 -15.07 15.93
C ASN A 13 -13.04 -15.74 14.79
N THR A 14 -13.51 -16.90 14.30
CA THR A 14 -12.94 -17.58 13.12
C THR A 14 -13.14 -16.77 11.84
N ASN A 15 -14.28 -16.14 11.65
CA ASN A 15 -14.54 -15.29 10.48
C ASN A 15 -13.70 -14.01 10.48
N LEU A 16 -13.49 -13.39 11.64
CA LEU A 16 -12.62 -12.22 11.79
C LEU A 16 -11.17 -12.56 11.43
N LYS A 17 -10.63 -13.64 11.99
CA LYS A 17 -9.26 -14.11 11.69
C LYS A 17 -9.08 -14.42 10.20
N LYS A 18 -10.06 -15.05 9.55
CA LYS A 18 -10.02 -15.33 8.10
C LYS A 18 -9.98 -14.04 7.28
N ARG A 19 -10.79 -13.04 7.62
CA ARG A 19 -10.80 -11.73 6.94
C ARG A 19 -9.47 -10.99 7.11
N GLU A 20 -8.87 -11.03 8.29
CA GLU A 20 -7.56 -10.45 8.53
C GLU A 20 -6.46 -11.17 7.74
N ALA A 21 -6.49 -12.50 7.68
CA ALA A 21 -5.53 -13.27 6.89
C ALA A 21 -5.63 -12.94 5.40
N ILE A 22 -6.85 -12.84 4.85
CA ILE A 22 -7.08 -12.43 3.45
C ILE A 22 -6.54 -11.02 3.21
N TYR A 23 -6.80 -10.09 4.13
CA TYR A 23 -6.29 -8.73 4.02
C TYR A 23 -4.75 -8.70 3.98
N TRP A 24 -4.08 -9.36 4.92
CA TRP A 24 -2.62 -9.38 4.97
C TRP A 24 -2.00 -10.08 3.76
N SER A 25 -2.61 -11.19 3.31
CA SER A 25 -2.18 -11.88 2.09
C SER A 25 -2.29 -10.96 0.86
N ALA A 26 -3.39 -10.23 0.72
CA ALA A 26 -3.58 -9.28 -0.38
C ALA A 26 -2.57 -8.13 -0.32
N GLN A 27 -2.24 -7.62 0.88
CA GLN A 27 -1.22 -6.58 1.08
C GLN A 27 0.16 -7.05 0.63
N ILE A 28 0.62 -8.17 1.20
CA ILE A 28 1.95 -8.70 0.91
C ILE A 28 2.05 -9.07 -0.57
N PHE A 29 1.06 -9.78 -1.09
CA PHE A 29 1.06 -10.19 -2.50
C PHE A 29 1.03 -8.98 -3.45
N GLY A 30 0.15 -8.00 -3.21
CA GLY A 30 0.03 -6.81 -4.06
C GLY A 30 1.32 -6.00 -4.12
N TRP A 31 1.90 -5.67 -2.97
CA TRP A 31 3.15 -4.90 -2.91
C TRP A 31 4.35 -5.70 -3.40
N SER A 32 4.42 -7.02 -3.14
CA SER A 32 5.47 -7.89 -3.70
C SER A 32 5.40 -7.94 -5.22
N THR A 33 4.20 -8.07 -5.78
CA THR A 33 4.00 -8.09 -7.24
C THR A 33 4.45 -6.78 -7.88
N TYR A 34 4.09 -5.64 -7.29
CA TYR A 34 4.53 -4.33 -7.77
C TYR A 34 6.06 -4.21 -7.78
N VAL A 35 6.70 -4.54 -6.65
CA VAL A 35 8.17 -4.46 -6.51
C VAL A 35 8.87 -5.42 -7.45
N LEU A 36 8.33 -6.64 -7.63
CA LEU A 36 8.87 -7.63 -8.56
C LEU A 36 8.81 -7.14 -10.01
N LEU A 37 7.67 -6.59 -10.44
CA LEU A 37 7.51 -6.05 -11.78
C LEU A 37 8.45 -4.85 -12.02
N ALA A 38 8.62 -3.98 -11.03
CA ALA A 38 9.55 -2.87 -11.10
C ALA A 38 11.02 -3.34 -11.15
N ALA A 39 11.38 -4.40 -10.42
CA ALA A 39 12.70 -5.01 -10.46
C ALA A 39 12.98 -5.66 -11.82
N ILE A 40 12.01 -6.40 -12.38
CA ILE A 40 12.12 -7.00 -13.72
C ILE A 40 12.31 -5.89 -14.77
N ARG A 41 11.53 -4.82 -14.71
CA ARG A 41 11.71 -3.66 -15.60
C ARG A 41 13.11 -3.06 -15.46
N GLY A 42 13.61 -2.89 -14.23
CA GLY A 42 14.97 -2.39 -13.98
C GLY A 42 16.03 -3.30 -14.57
N TYR A 43 15.86 -4.62 -14.47
CA TYR A 43 16.76 -5.61 -15.07
C TYR A 43 16.76 -5.52 -16.60
N LEU A 44 15.60 -5.46 -17.23
CA LEU A 44 15.46 -5.37 -18.69
C LEU A 44 16.02 -4.08 -19.29
N LEU A 45 16.12 -3.02 -18.49
CA LEU A 45 16.66 -1.71 -18.89
C LEU A 45 18.12 -1.51 -18.46
N ASP A 46 18.81 -2.56 -18.00
CA ASP A 46 20.18 -2.50 -17.45
C ASP A 46 20.35 -1.45 -16.32
N ALA A 47 19.24 -1.14 -15.64
CA ALA A 47 19.19 -0.16 -14.54
C ALA A 47 19.20 -0.80 -13.16
N LEU A 48 19.31 -2.14 -13.07
CA LEU A 48 19.31 -2.86 -11.79
C LEU A 48 20.64 -2.61 -11.06
N ASN A 49 20.59 -1.79 -10.04
CA ASN A 49 21.73 -1.46 -9.18
C ASN A 49 21.30 -1.42 -7.72
N LEU A 50 22.27 -1.25 -6.82
CA LEU A 50 22.01 -1.19 -5.37
C LEU A 50 21.04 -0.06 -4.99
N GLY A 51 21.11 1.09 -5.67
CA GLY A 51 20.19 2.22 -5.46
C GLY A 51 18.74 1.84 -5.78
N LEU A 52 18.50 1.20 -6.94
CA LEU A 52 17.17 0.72 -7.30
C LEU A 52 16.66 -0.33 -6.30
N LEU A 53 17.51 -1.28 -5.86
CA LEU A 53 17.09 -2.28 -4.87
C LEU A 53 16.66 -1.63 -3.54
N LYS A 54 17.43 -0.68 -3.04
CA LYS A 54 17.07 0.09 -1.84
C LYS A 54 15.75 0.84 -2.04
N PHE A 55 15.57 1.51 -3.18
CA PHE A 55 14.32 2.20 -3.53
C PHE A 55 13.13 1.24 -3.53
N LEU A 56 13.26 0.05 -4.09
CA LEU A 56 12.22 -0.98 -4.13
C LEU A 56 11.87 -1.49 -2.73
N ILE A 57 12.86 -1.72 -1.88
CA ILE A 57 12.64 -2.12 -0.47
C ILE A 57 11.87 -1.03 0.27
N THR A 58 12.27 0.24 0.13
CA THR A 58 11.58 1.38 0.72
C THR A 58 10.14 1.48 0.23
N THR A 59 9.92 1.30 -1.07
CA THR A 59 8.59 1.26 -1.68
C THR A 59 7.72 0.17 -1.06
N PHE A 60 8.25 -1.02 -0.88
CA PHE A 60 7.54 -2.14 -0.28
C PHE A 60 7.12 -1.83 1.17
N VAL A 61 8.04 -1.35 1.98
CA VAL A 61 7.78 -1.02 3.39
C VAL A 61 6.78 0.11 3.52
N LEU A 62 6.98 1.22 2.78
CA LEU A 62 6.05 2.35 2.77
C LEU A 62 4.67 1.95 2.25
N GLY A 63 4.63 1.09 1.23
CA GLY A 63 3.40 0.59 0.64
C GLY A 63 2.55 -0.13 1.67
N ILE A 64 3.13 -1.09 2.37
CA ILE A 64 2.43 -1.82 3.43
C ILE A 64 2.00 -0.87 4.56
N LEU A 65 2.89 0.01 5.02
CA LEU A 65 2.62 0.91 6.13
C LEU A 65 1.47 1.88 5.80
N LEU A 66 1.57 2.59 4.67
CA LEU A 66 0.57 3.59 4.29
C LEU A 66 -0.77 2.97 3.93
N SER A 67 -0.80 1.82 3.26
CA SER A 67 -2.07 1.13 3.00
C SER A 67 -2.71 0.61 4.29
N HIS A 68 -1.93 0.22 5.30
CA HIS A 68 -2.47 -0.17 6.61
C HIS A 68 -3.03 1.04 7.38
N ILE A 69 -2.33 2.18 7.38
CA ILE A 69 -2.82 3.45 7.95
C ILE A 69 -4.11 3.88 7.23
N TYR A 70 -4.13 3.80 5.91
CA TYR A 70 -5.29 4.17 5.10
C TYR A 70 -6.50 3.28 5.40
N ARG A 71 -6.30 1.96 5.54
CA ARG A 71 -7.37 1.05 6.00
C ARG A 71 -7.92 1.48 7.35
N SER A 72 -7.05 1.81 8.30
CA SER A 72 -7.45 2.26 9.63
C SER A 72 -8.29 3.53 9.56
N PHE A 73 -7.92 4.46 8.68
CA PHE A 73 -8.68 5.67 8.40
C PHE A 73 -10.07 5.37 7.80
N ILE A 74 -10.17 4.47 6.82
CA ILE A 74 -11.45 4.04 6.23
C ILE A 74 -12.38 3.46 7.30
N ILE A 75 -11.85 2.62 8.19
CA ILE A 75 -12.62 2.00 9.28
C ILE A 75 -13.07 3.06 10.30
N TRP A 76 -12.17 3.97 10.69
CA TRP A 76 -12.46 5.04 11.64
C TRP A 76 -13.56 5.98 11.12
N GLN A 77 -13.53 6.32 9.85
CA GLN A 77 -14.53 7.18 9.19
C GLN A 77 -15.86 6.48 8.88
N LYS A 78 -15.96 5.16 9.18
CA LYS A 78 -17.14 4.33 8.89
C LYS A 78 -17.63 4.48 7.45
N TRP A 79 -16.71 4.44 6.50
CA TRP A 79 -17.01 4.66 5.08
C TRP A 79 -17.91 3.59 4.48
N ASP A 80 -17.93 2.39 5.05
CA ASP A 80 -18.84 1.31 4.72
C ASP A 80 -20.33 1.61 4.98
N ALA A 81 -20.62 2.58 5.84
CA ALA A 81 -21.98 3.03 6.13
C ALA A 81 -22.41 4.25 5.28
N LYS A 82 -21.51 4.80 4.45
CA LYS A 82 -21.83 5.97 3.64
C LYS A 82 -22.53 5.59 2.33
N PRO A 83 -23.40 6.46 1.80
CA PRO A 83 -24.00 6.26 0.48
C PRO A 83 -22.90 6.26 -0.59
N LEU A 84 -23.10 5.43 -1.64
CA LEU A 84 -22.12 5.16 -2.68
C LEU A 84 -21.46 6.42 -3.30
N PRO A 85 -22.21 7.49 -3.65
CA PRO A 85 -21.60 8.70 -4.22
C PRO A 85 -20.61 9.37 -3.25
N SER A 86 -20.98 9.49 -1.98
CA SER A 86 -20.11 10.07 -0.94
C SER A 86 -18.88 9.21 -0.67
N LEU A 87 -19.03 7.87 -0.73
CA LEU A 87 -17.94 6.92 -0.61
C LEU A 87 -16.93 7.12 -1.74
N ILE A 88 -17.39 7.16 -3.00
CA ILE A 88 -16.52 7.32 -4.18
C ILE A 88 -15.71 8.62 -4.07
N ILE A 89 -16.37 9.73 -3.79
CA ILE A 89 -15.71 11.05 -3.66
C ILE A 89 -14.67 11.02 -2.53
N GLY A 90 -15.04 10.48 -1.37
CA GLY A 90 -14.14 10.35 -0.24
C GLY A 90 -12.91 9.49 -0.54
N VAL A 91 -13.10 8.35 -1.20
CA VAL A 91 -12.03 7.43 -1.63
C VAL A 91 -11.09 8.13 -2.62
N LEU A 92 -11.63 8.78 -3.65
CA LEU A 92 -10.81 9.48 -4.65
C LEU A 92 -9.98 10.59 -4.01
N PHE A 93 -10.60 11.45 -3.19
CA PHE A 93 -9.89 12.54 -2.51
C PHE A 93 -8.79 12.02 -1.58
N SER A 94 -9.07 10.98 -0.80
CA SER A 94 -8.07 10.38 0.10
C SER A 94 -6.94 9.71 -0.65
N ASN A 95 -7.20 9.09 -1.79
CA ASN A 95 -6.16 8.49 -2.63
C ASN A 95 -5.23 9.55 -3.24
N ILE A 96 -5.74 10.73 -3.57
CA ILE A 96 -4.91 11.85 -3.98
C ILE A 96 -3.97 12.25 -2.84
N ILE A 97 -4.49 12.45 -1.63
CA ILE A 97 -3.68 12.85 -0.48
C ILE A 97 -2.61 11.80 -0.17
N ILE A 98 -3.00 10.53 -0.07
CA ILE A 98 -2.04 9.47 0.31
C ILE A 98 -1.00 9.23 -0.77
N GLY A 99 -1.34 9.39 -2.05
CA GLY A 99 -0.39 9.30 -3.16
C GLY A 99 0.67 10.41 -3.10
N PHE A 100 0.27 11.64 -2.79
CA PHE A 100 1.23 12.73 -2.54
C PHE A 100 2.08 12.48 -1.30
N VAL A 101 1.49 12.05 -0.18
CA VAL A 101 2.22 11.69 1.04
C VAL A 101 3.24 10.60 0.76
N PHE A 102 2.87 9.57 0.00
CA PHE A 102 3.77 8.50 -0.40
C PHE A 102 4.98 9.05 -1.18
N THR A 103 4.71 9.91 -2.18
CA THR A 103 5.76 10.52 -3.01
C THR A 103 6.73 11.34 -2.15
N LEU A 104 6.22 12.18 -1.25
CA LEU A 104 7.04 13.01 -0.37
C LEU A 104 7.88 12.18 0.59
N LEU A 105 7.29 11.15 1.20
CA LEU A 105 8.04 10.25 2.10
C LEU A 105 9.11 9.48 1.35
N GLN A 106 8.81 8.98 0.15
CA GLN A 106 9.77 8.27 -0.67
C GLN A 106 10.92 9.17 -1.12
N ALA A 107 10.62 10.41 -1.54
CA ALA A 107 11.64 11.39 -1.88
C ALA A 107 12.53 11.73 -0.67
N GLY A 108 11.92 12.02 0.49
CA GLY A 108 12.66 12.35 1.71
C GLY A 108 13.54 11.20 2.19
N ILE A 109 13.05 9.97 2.15
CA ILE A 109 13.87 8.80 2.52
C ILE A 109 15.01 8.61 1.50
N SER A 110 14.74 8.80 0.22
CA SER A 110 15.78 8.72 -0.81
C SER A 110 16.87 9.76 -0.59
N ASP A 111 16.52 11.00 -0.28
CA ASP A 111 17.50 12.05 0.01
C ASP A 111 18.38 11.75 1.24
N ILE A 112 17.79 11.19 2.30
CA ILE A 112 18.51 10.92 3.56
C ILE A 112 19.43 9.71 3.41
N PHE A 113 18.97 8.63 2.80
CA PHE A 113 19.70 7.35 2.79
C PHE A 113 20.56 7.11 1.55
N PHE A 114 20.40 7.93 0.48
CA PHE A 114 21.07 7.69 -0.81
C PHE A 114 21.97 8.86 -1.23
N LEU A 115 22.43 9.67 -0.28
CA LEU A 115 23.23 10.89 -0.48
C LEU A 115 24.47 10.75 -1.39
N GLU A 116 24.94 9.53 -1.65
CA GLU A 116 26.16 9.31 -2.47
C GLU A 116 25.97 9.57 -3.98
N ASN A 117 24.73 9.62 -4.49
CA ASN A 117 24.45 9.83 -5.92
C ASN A 117 23.27 10.79 -6.14
N LYS A 118 23.41 12.04 -5.73
CA LYS A 118 22.39 13.10 -5.89
C LYS A 118 21.87 13.30 -7.33
N LYS A 119 22.59 12.82 -8.35
CA LYS A 119 22.21 13.00 -9.76
C LYS A 119 21.19 11.98 -10.27
N LEU A 120 20.92 10.88 -9.55
CA LEU A 120 20.10 9.77 -10.06
C LEU A 120 18.71 9.64 -9.40
N LEU A 121 18.42 10.32 -8.29
CA LEU A 121 17.26 9.99 -7.45
C LEU A 121 16.32 11.13 -7.10
N VAL A 122 16.68 12.38 -7.35
CA VAL A 122 15.70 13.48 -7.31
C VAL A 122 15.25 13.74 -8.73
N PRO A 123 14.10 13.22 -9.14
CA PRO A 123 13.54 13.55 -10.42
C PRO A 123 13.30 15.07 -10.50
N PRO A 124 13.48 15.71 -11.66
CA PRO A 124 13.02 17.07 -11.88
C PRO A 124 11.55 17.19 -11.47
N TYR A 125 11.08 18.38 -11.11
CA TYR A 125 9.73 18.60 -10.56
C TYR A 125 8.61 17.93 -11.38
N GLU A 126 8.81 17.82 -12.69
CA GLU A 126 7.90 17.13 -13.60
C GLU A 126 7.79 15.63 -13.27
N ASP A 127 8.89 14.98 -12.92
CA ASP A 127 8.91 13.56 -12.56
C ASP A 127 8.25 13.30 -11.19
N VAL A 128 8.33 14.25 -10.24
CA VAL A 128 7.64 14.16 -8.94
C VAL A 128 6.13 14.14 -9.14
N PHE A 129 5.61 14.94 -10.06
CA PHE A 129 4.20 14.96 -10.39
C PHE A 129 3.75 13.63 -11.01
N PHE A 130 4.49 13.12 -11.99
CA PHE A 130 4.20 11.82 -12.60
C PHE A 130 4.31 10.66 -11.58
N LEU A 131 5.27 10.73 -10.67
CA LEU A 131 5.42 9.76 -9.60
C LEU A 131 4.21 9.80 -8.64
N ALA A 132 3.73 10.99 -8.30
CA ALA A 132 2.53 11.14 -7.47
C ALA A 132 1.29 10.54 -8.15
N ILE A 133 1.10 10.80 -9.46
CA ILE A 133 0.01 10.19 -10.23
C ILE A 133 0.10 8.66 -10.19
N ASN A 134 1.29 8.10 -10.38
CA ASN A 134 1.50 6.65 -10.31
C ASN A 134 1.03 6.08 -8.96
N TRP A 135 1.40 6.71 -7.83
CA TRP A 135 0.98 6.28 -6.52
C TRP A 135 -0.51 6.46 -6.28
N ILE A 136 -1.11 7.54 -6.75
CA ILE A 136 -2.56 7.77 -6.70
C ILE A 136 -3.30 6.62 -7.39
N VAL A 137 -2.89 6.25 -8.61
CA VAL A 137 -3.50 5.14 -9.37
C VAL A 137 -3.37 3.82 -8.61
N ILE A 138 -2.20 3.53 -8.05
CA ILE A 138 -1.97 2.30 -7.27
C ILE A 138 -2.88 2.26 -6.03
N PHE A 139 -3.02 3.38 -5.30
CA PHE A 139 -3.92 3.44 -4.14
C PHE A 139 -5.39 3.37 -4.52
N ILE A 140 -5.79 3.88 -5.69
CA ILE A 140 -7.15 3.69 -6.22
C ILE A 140 -7.43 2.21 -6.49
N LEU A 141 -6.50 1.51 -7.15
CA LEU A 141 -6.61 0.07 -7.41
C LEU A 141 -6.65 -0.72 -6.10
N TRP A 142 -5.79 -0.37 -5.14
CA TRP A 142 -5.80 -0.98 -3.81
C TRP A 142 -7.14 -0.76 -3.10
N SER A 143 -7.70 0.45 -3.15
CA SER A 143 -9.00 0.77 -2.57
C SER A 143 -10.12 -0.04 -3.23
N ALA A 144 -10.10 -0.19 -4.55
CA ALA A 144 -11.09 -0.99 -5.28
C ALA A 144 -11.05 -2.47 -4.83
N VAL A 145 -9.87 -3.06 -4.72
CA VAL A 145 -9.69 -4.43 -4.21
C VAL A 145 -10.16 -4.54 -2.75
N TYR A 146 -9.80 -3.57 -1.90
CA TYR A 146 -10.22 -3.56 -0.49
C TYR A 146 -11.73 -3.55 -0.35
N PHE A 147 -12.42 -2.67 -1.08
CA PHE A 147 -13.88 -2.59 -1.02
C PHE A 147 -14.54 -3.80 -1.68
N ALA A 148 -14.00 -4.33 -2.78
CA ALA A 148 -14.50 -5.56 -3.39
C ALA A 148 -14.48 -6.73 -2.39
N VAL A 149 -13.35 -6.95 -1.70
CA VAL A 149 -13.24 -8.01 -0.67
C VAL A 149 -14.15 -7.76 0.52
N LYS A 150 -14.42 -6.49 0.85
CA LYS A 150 -15.27 -6.14 1.99
C LYS A 150 -16.77 -6.34 1.72
N PHE A 151 -17.20 -6.11 0.47
CA PHE A 151 -18.63 -6.24 0.08
C PHE A 151 -19.00 -7.62 -0.47
N LEU A 152 -18.02 -8.50 -0.72
CA LEU A 152 -18.21 -9.93 -0.96
C LEU A 152 -18.39 -10.70 0.36
#